data_5479d9fcc54f3f15093e317385202c4b
#
_entry.id   5479d9fcc54f3f15093e317385202c4b
#
_cell.length_a   1.000
_cell.length_b   1.000
_cell.length_c   1.000
_cell.angle_alpha   90.00
_cell.angle_beta   90.00
_cell.angle_gamma   90.00
#
_symmetry.space_group_name_H-M   'P 1'
#
loop_
_entity.id
_entity.type
_entity.pdbx_description
1 polymer ?
#
loop_
_entity_poly.entity_id
_entity_poly.type
_entity_poly.pdbx_seq_one_letter_code
_entity_poly.pdbx_strand_id
1 'polypeptide(L)'
;MVCAALVCGFSARVAAQEPPPEDDDAALRPVEPDFKIINLPTTLPLPVHGGNFELTHRFGGDFRRESFHQLASNLFGLDEGAVMSFGYRFGLFKHLEIAANRTSLEKDIELQAKYDPFHQRPGTPIGLSVIVAVEGVDNFSQDFAPALGLSVSRTFGRVAAVYVDPFFVHNSAGLGFPTVGTRDTGFIGVGGRLRVRVGLFLVGEAVPRVGGYRPGETQYAFGIEKRYGGHVFQLNFGNSIGGETYAQLARGGAPSLFMGFNLERKFF
;
A
#
# COMPACT_ATOMS: atom_id res chain seq x y z
N MET A 1 15.87 -19.01 67.28
CA MET A 1 14.97 -18.35 66.35
C MET A 1 15.47 -18.67 64.95
N VAL A 2 14.80 -19.59 64.24
CA VAL A 2 15.14 -20.01 62.91
C VAL A 2 14.03 -19.51 62.02
N CYS A 3 14.36 -18.54 61.09
CA CYS A 3 13.43 -18.07 60.07
C CYS A 3 13.54 -19.01 58.87
N ALA A 4 12.50 -19.78 58.61
CA ALA A 4 12.34 -20.55 57.38
C ALA A 4 11.74 -19.64 56.29
N ALA A 5 12.49 -19.38 55.23
CA ALA A 5 12.03 -18.70 54.03
C ALA A 5 11.30 -19.69 53.11
N LEU A 6 9.99 -19.48 52.92
CA LEU A 6 9.19 -20.21 51.94
C LEU A 6 9.49 -19.63 50.55
N VAL A 7 10.17 -20.41 49.71
CA VAL A 7 10.29 -20.09 48.27
C VAL A 7 9.11 -20.70 47.55
N CYS A 8 8.09 -19.88 47.23
CA CYS A 8 7.01 -20.27 46.32
C CYS A 8 7.52 -20.24 44.88
N GLY A 9 7.84 -21.42 44.33
CA GLY A 9 8.15 -21.59 42.92
C GLY A 9 6.88 -21.45 42.08
N PHE A 10 6.74 -20.32 41.40
CA PHE A 10 5.77 -20.15 40.30
C PHE A 10 6.28 -20.87 39.04
N SER A 11 5.85 -22.09 38.82
CA SER A 11 6.02 -22.78 37.54
C SER A 11 5.02 -22.19 36.56
N ALA A 12 5.41 -21.12 35.86
CA ALA A 12 4.69 -20.65 34.68
C ALA A 12 4.78 -21.75 33.61
N ARG A 13 3.70 -22.50 33.41
CA ARG A 13 3.54 -23.31 32.21
C ARG A 13 3.46 -22.32 31.04
N VAL A 14 4.56 -22.23 30.28
CA VAL A 14 4.51 -21.66 28.93
C VAL A 14 3.62 -22.61 28.13
N ALA A 15 2.35 -22.21 27.96
CA ALA A 15 1.49 -22.89 27.00
C ALA A 15 2.18 -22.75 25.65
N ALA A 16 2.59 -23.86 25.05
CA ALA A 16 3.06 -23.89 23.68
C ALA A 16 1.94 -23.27 22.85
N GLN A 17 2.21 -22.10 22.24
CA GLN A 17 1.30 -21.51 21.27
C GLN A 17 1.08 -22.57 20.19
N GLU A 18 -0.17 -22.98 20.02
CA GLU A 18 -0.52 -23.81 18.87
C GLU A 18 0.06 -23.16 17.62
N PRO A 19 0.68 -23.95 16.72
CA PRO A 19 1.15 -23.41 15.46
C PRO A 19 -0.03 -22.67 14.82
N PRO A 20 0.16 -21.46 14.29
CA PRO A 20 -0.90 -20.72 13.62
C PRO A 20 -1.52 -21.66 12.58
N PRO A 21 -2.86 -21.65 12.42
CA PRO A 21 -3.54 -22.54 11.48
C PRO A 21 -2.85 -22.41 10.13
N GLU A 22 -2.58 -23.54 9.48
CA GLU A 22 -2.06 -23.58 8.11
C GLU A 22 -2.88 -22.60 7.29
N ASP A 23 -2.19 -21.70 6.60
CA ASP A 23 -2.80 -20.61 5.83
C ASP A 23 -3.75 -21.24 4.80
N ASP A 24 -5.02 -21.40 5.17
CA ASP A 24 -6.03 -22.00 4.30
C ASP A 24 -6.37 -21.00 3.20
N ASP A 25 -5.43 -20.89 2.25
CA ASP A 25 -5.56 -20.12 1.03
C ASP A 25 -6.82 -20.52 0.21
N ALA A 26 -7.48 -21.62 0.58
CA ALA A 26 -8.73 -22.03 -0.04
C ALA A 26 -9.94 -21.23 0.49
N ALA A 27 -9.89 -20.75 1.73
CA ALA A 27 -10.96 -19.96 2.35
C ALA A 27 -10.89 -18.48 1.98
N LEU A 28 -9.74 -17.98 1.54
CA LEU A 28 -9.54 -16.60 1.12
C LEU A 28 -9.59 -16.50 -0.41
N ARG A 29 -10.06 -15.39 -0.95
CA ARG A 29 -9.98 -15.12 -2.39
C ARG A 29 -8.52 -15.18 -2.81
N PRO A 30 -8.07 -16.23 -3.52
CA PRO A 30 -6.64 -16.57 -3.51
C PRO A 30 -5.77 -15.66 -4.37
N VAL A 31 -6.35 -14.67 -5.06
CA VAL A 31 -5.66 -13.80 -6.01
C VAL A 31 -5.66 -12.34 -5.59
N GLU A 32 -6.47 -11.96 -4.60
CA GLU A 32 -6.53 -10.62 -4.04
C GLU A 32 -6.24 -10.67 -2.53
N PRO A 33 -4.97 -10.88 -2.15
CA PRO A 33 -4.62 -10.98 -0.74
C PRO A 33 -4.65 -9.64 -0.01
N ASP A 34 -4.69 -8.52 -0.73
CA ASP A 34 -4.45 -7.22 -0.15
C ASP A 34 -5.28 -6.07 -0.75
N PHE A 35 -5.38 -4.96 -0.01
CA PHE A 35 -6.14 -3.75 -0.35
C PHE A 35 -5.38 -2.80 -1.28
N LYS A 36 -4.06 -2.99 -1.43
CA LYS A 36 -3.21 -2.34 -2.43
C LYS A 36 -2.43 -3.37 -3.24
N ILE A 37 -1.98 -3.01 -4.45
CA ILE A 37 -0.98 -3.79 -5.20
C ILE A 37 0.39 -3.55 -4.58
N ILE A 38 0.93 -2.37 -4.75
CA ILE A 38 2.07 -1.80 -4.01
C ILE A 38 1.62 -0.44 -3.44
N ASN A 39 1.17 0.46 -4.29
CA ASN A 39 0.60 1.76 -3.97
C ASN A 39 -0.83 1.90 -4.52
N LEU A 40 -1.13 1.30 -5.68
CA LEU A 40 -2.44 1.34 -6.30
C LEU A 40 -3.48 0.52 -5.53
N PRO A 41 -4.73 1.01 -5.41
CA PRO A 41 -5.80 0.32 -4.70
C PRO A 41 -6.23 -0.95 -5.41
N THR A 42 -6.88 -1.85 -4.68
CA THR A 42 -7.58 -3.02 -5.22
C THR A 42 -9.09 -2.91 -4.98
N THR A 43 -9.85 -3.79 -5.63
CA THR A 43 -11.29 -3.93 -5.40
C THR A 43 -11.62 -4.89 -4.26
N LEU A 44 -10.64 -5.28 -3.44
CA LEU A 44 -10.88 -6.12 -2.27
C LEU A 44 -11.73 -5.35 -1.25
N PRO A 45 -12.92 -5.86 -0.89
CA PRO A 45 -13.76 -5.20 0.11
C PRO A 45 -13.28 -5.56 1.52
N LEU A 46 -13.29 -4.57 2.40
CA LEU A 46 -13.09 -4.78 3.82
C LEU A 46 -14.41 -5.24 4.47
N PRO A 47 -14.40 -6.30 5.31
CA PRO A 47 -15.58 -6.69 6.07
C PRO A 47 -16.07 -5.57 6.99
N VAL A 48 -17.37 -5.54 7.28
CA VAL A 48 -17.94 -4.60 8.26
C VAL A 48 -17.25 -4.78 9.61
N HIS A 49 -16.81 -3.68 10.19
CA HIS A 49 -16.02 -3.62 11.43
C HIS A 49 -14.65 -4.31 11.36
N GLY A 50 -14.25 -4.81 10.19
CA GLY A 50 -12.88 -5.25 9.96
C GLY A 50 -11.91 -4.08 9.91
N GLY A 51 -10.66 -4.33 10.27
CA GLY A 51 -9.57 -3.35 10.20
C GLY A 51 -8.40 -3.88 9.40
N ASN A 52 -7.63 -2.98 8.81
CA ASN A 52 -6.32 -3.28 8.21
C ASN A 52 -5.34 -2.17 8.57
N PHE A 53 -4.24 -2.56 9.20
CA PHE A 53 -3.11 -1.67 9.46
C PHE A 53 -2.04 -1.89 8.40
N GLU A 54 -1.48 -0.81 7.89
CA GLU A 54 -0.41 -0.80 6.90
C GLU A 54 0.78 0.03 7.42
N LEU A 55 1.97 -0.51 7.25
CA LEU A 55 3.24 0.19 7.42
C LEU A 55 4.00 0.08 6.12
N THR A 56 4.44 1.21 5.56
CA THR A 56 5.34 1.21 4.41
C THR A 56 6.66 1.89 4.77
N HIS A 57 7.71 1.47 4.10
CA HIS A 57 9.04 2.05 4.26
C HIS A 57 9.74 2.07 2.90
N ARG A 58 10.25 3.23 2.51
CA ARG A 58 11.05 3.42 1.29
C ARG A 58 12.42 3.93 1.68
N PHE A 59 13.44 3.22 1.25
CA PHE A 59 14.85 3.56 1.52
C PHE A 59 15.36 4.61 0.54
N GLY A 60 16.21 5.54 0.99
CA GLY A 60 16.72 6.64 0.18
C GLY A 60 17.81 6.28 -0.83
N GLY A 61 18.42 5.08 -0.73
CA GLY A 61 19.49 4.63 -1.64
C GLY A 61 19.01 4.41 -3.07
N ASP A 62 19.74 4.95 -4.05
CA ASP A 62 19.41 4.83 -5.47
C ASP A 62 20.17 3.68 -6.14
N PHE A 63 19.49 2.57 -6.37
CA PHE A 63 20.02 1.36 -7.00
C PHE A 63 20.48 1.54 -8.46
N ARG A 64 20.15 2.66 -9.11
CA ARG A 64 20.64 2.97 -10.46
C ARG A 64 21.95 3.74 -10.47
N ARG A 65 22.23 4.51 -9.42
CA ARG A 65 23.36 5.44 -9.35
C ARG A 65 24.47 4.96 -8.45
N GLU A 66 24.14 4.23 -7.41
CA GLU A 66 25.08 3.75 -6.42
C GLU A 66 25.62 2.36 -6.77
N SER A 67 26.93 2.15 -6.50
CA SER A 67 27.50 0.80 -6.59
C SER A 67 26.96 -0.07 -5.46
N PHE A 68 27.02 -1.40 -5.65
CA PHE A 68 26.61 -2.35 -4.61
C PHE A 68 27.34 -2.12 -3.28
N HIS A 69 28.63 -1.73 -3.35
CA HIS A 69 29.43 -1.44 -2.15
C HIS A 69 28.88 -0.20 -1.42
N GLN A 70 28.52 0.86 -2.12
CA GLN A 70 27.89 2.05 -1.52
C GLN A 70 26.55 1.71 -0.89
N LEU A 71 25.68 1.03 -1.65
CA LEU A 71 24.39 0.56 -1.11
C LEU A 71 24.56 -0.30 0.14
N ALA A 72 25.51 -1.25 0.14
CA ALA A 72 25.75 -2.11 1.28
C ALA A 72 26.34 -1.35 2.48
N SER A 73 27.23 -0.36 2.26
CA SER A 73 27.80 0.47 3.32
C SER A 73 26.76 1.37 3.99
N ASN A 74 25.77 1.83 3.24
CA ASN A 74 24.66 2.65 3.72
C ASN A 74 23.42 1.84 4.11
N LEU A 75 23.57 0.51 4.30
CA LEU A 75 22.47 -0.41 4.56
C LEU A 75 21.29 -0.21 3.59
N PHE A 76 21.61 -0.14 2.28
CA PHE A 76 20.65 0.06 1.18
C PHE A 76 19.84 1.35 1.28
N GLY A 77 20.43 2.41 1.85
CA GLY A 77 19.82 3.73 2.00
C GLY A 77 19.14 3.96 3.34
N LEU A 78 19.33 3.06 4.33
CA LEU A 78 18.81 3.27 5.69
C LEU A 78 19.41 4.53 6.32
N ASP A 79 20.72 4.78 6.05
CA ASP A 79 21.46 5.93 6.58
C ASP A 79 21.25 7.22 5.76
N GLU A 80 20.65 7.14 4.58
CA GLU A 80 20.40 8.27 3.67
C GLU A 80 19.01 8.89 3.83
N GLY A 81 18.28 8.45 4.82
CA GLY A 81 16.91 8.83 5.08
C GLY A 81 15.91 7.83 4.50
N ALA A 82 14.70 7.89 5.02
CA ALA A 82 13.63 7.02 4.63
C ALA A 82 12.30 7.77 4.62
N VAL A 83 11.41 7.34 3.73
CA VAL A 83 10.00 7.73 3.79
C VAL A 83 9.22 6.58 4.41
N MET A 84 8.54 6.88 5.49
CA MET A 84 7.68 5.94 6.19
C MET A 84 6.23 6.40 6.10
N SER A 85 5.32 5.44 6.03
CA SER A 85 3.89 5.71 6.08
C SER A 85 3.17 4.73 6.98
N PHE A 86 2.13 5.21 7.65
CA PHE A 86 1.22 4.44 8.49
C PHE A 86 -0.20 4.65 7.98
N GLY A 87 -0.85 3.56 7.65
CA GLY A 87 -2.23 3.56 7.19
C GLY A 87 -3.13 2.70 8.07
N TYR A 88 -4.38 3.12 8.21
CA TYR A 88 -5.41 2.30 8.81
C TYR A 88 -6.70 2.39 8.00
N ARG A 89 -7.29 1.23 7.71
CA ARG A 89 -8.58 1.09 7.03
C ARG A 89 -9.59 0.46 7.98
N PHE A 90 -10.83 0.90 7.87
CA PHE A 90 -11.93 0.38 8.68
C PHE A 90 -13.19 0.20 7.84
N GLY A 91 -13.78 -0.99 7.88
CA GLY A 91 -15.06 -1.31 7.25
C GLY A 91 -16.22 -0.69 8.01
N LEU A 92 -16.73 0.44 7.51
CA LEU A 92 -17.77 1.22 8.20
C LEU A 92 -19.15 0.59 8.02
N PHE A 93 -19.49 0.25 6.78
CA PHE A 93 -20.74 -0.41 6.40
C PHE A 93 -20.47 -1.46 5.33
N LYS A 94 -21.49 -2.22 4.97
CA LYS A 94 -21.38 -3.17 3.85
C LYS A 94 -20.97 -2.42 2.58
N HIS A 95 -19.86 -2.84 1.99
CA HIS A 95 -19.26 -2.25 0.79
C HIS A 95 -18.68 -0.83 0.95
N LEU A 96 -18.62 -0.29 2.15
CA LEU A 96 -18.03 1.03 2.41
C LEU A 96 -16.94 0.92 3.47
N GLU A 97 -15.75 1.33 3.10
CA GLU A 97 -14.61 1.50 4.00
C GLU A 97 -14.14 2.94 4.03
N ILE A 98 -13.54 3.33 5.15
CA ILE A 98 -12.80 4.57 5.32
C ILE A 98 -11.35 4.24 5.66
N ALA A 99 -10.44 5.11 5.27
CA ALA A 99 -9.03 4.97 5.59
C ALA A 99 -8.40 6.32 5.90
N ALA A 100 -7.37 6.26 6.73
CA ALA A 100 -6.46 7.38 6.98
C ALA A 100 -5.03 6.87 6.80
N ASN A 101 -4.22 7.64 6.11
CA ASN A 101 -2.81 7.38 5.90
C ASN A 101 -1.98 8.62 6.27
N ARG A 102 -0.84 8.42 6.92
CA ARG A 102 0.12 9.48 7.22
C ARG A 102 1.50 9.06 6.78
N THR A 103 2.12 9.87 5.94
CA THR A 103 3.49 9.68 5.49
C THR A 103 4.45 10.69 6.10
N SER A 104 5.72 10.34 6.24
CA SER A 104 6.77 11.27 6.66
C SER A 104 7.18 12.22 5.54
N LEU A 105 6.89 11.90 4.27
CA LEU A 105 7.11 12.79 3.14
C LEU A 105 6.13 13.95 3.25
N GLU A 106 6.64 15.19 3.30
CA GLU A 106 5.88 16.43 3.49
C GLU A 106 4.91 16.40 4.68
N LYS A 107 4.98 15.36 5.54
CA LYS A 107 4.04 15.07 6.64
C LYS A 107 2.59 15.00 6.15
N ASP A 108 2.39 14.43 4.97
CA ASP A 108 1.07 14.33 4.36
C ASP A 108 0.15 13.42 5.17
N ILE A 109 -1.11 13.83 5.24
CA ILE A 109 -2.20 12.98 5.73
C ILE A 109 -3.22 12.87 4.60
N GLU A 110 -3.61 11.65 4.26
CA GLU A 110 -4.70 11.37 3.33
C GLU A 110 -5.86 10.70 4.07
N LEU A 111 -7.05 11.24 3.85
CA LEU A 111 -8.32 10.64 4.26
C LEU A 111 -9.02 10.11 3.04
N GLN A 112 -9.53 8.87 3.11
CA GLN A 112 -10.14 8.17 1.98
C GLN A 112 -11.45 7.52 2.38
N ALA A 113 -12.39 7.45 1.44
CA ALA A 113 -13.53 6.55 1.46
C ALA A 113 -13.55 5.73 0.17
N LYS A 114 -13.78 4.42 0.28
CA LYS A 114 -13.94 3.51 -0.86
C LYS A 114 -15.26 2.78 -0.76
N TYR A 115 -16.03 2.81 -1.86
CA TYR A 115 -17.28 2.09 -2.00
C TYR A 115 -17.17 1.03 -3.09
N ASP A 116 -17.53 -0.22 -2.78
CA ASP A 116 -17.36 -1.39 -3.62
C ASP A 116 -18.74 -1.89 -4.16
N PRO A 117 -19.33 -1.24 -5.20
CA PRO A 117 -20.66 -1.59 -5.69
C PRO A 117 -20.72 -2.98 -6.35
N PHE A 118 -19.63 -3.40 -7.00
CA PHE A 118 -19.61 -4.64 -7.77
C PHE A 118 -18.37 -5.49 -7.43
N HIS A 119 -18.60 -6.77 -7.19
CA HIS A 119 -17.55 -7.77 -7.05
C HIS A 119 -17.64 -8.78 -8.18
N GLN A 120 -16.50 -9.27 -8.63
CA GLN A 120 -16.45 -10.30 -9.65
C GLN A 120 -17.11 -11.58 -9.14
N ARG A 121 -18.07 -12.09 -9.93
CA ARG A 121 -18.83 -13.33 -9.70
C ARG A 121 -19.39 -13.85 -11.02
N PRO A 122 -19.95 -15.07 -11.10
CA PRO A 122 -20.70 -15.51 -12.27
C PRO A 122 -21.76 -14.47 -12.65
N GLY A 123 -21.74 -13.99 -13.89
CA GLY A 123 -22.61 -12.91 -14.38
C GLY A 123 -22.10 -11.48 -14.18
N THR A 124 -21.06 -11.28 -13.38
CA THR A 124 -20.38 -9.98 -13.20
C THR A 124 -18.88 -10.18 -13.41
N PRO A 125 -18.34 -9.95 -14.61
CA PRO A 125 -16.99 -10.36 -14.98
C PRO A 125 -15.87 -9.51 -14.38
N ILE A 126 -16.19 -8.38 -13.74
CA ILE A 126 -15.24 -7.42 -13.16
C ILE A 126 -15.63 -7.05 -11.73
N GLY A 127 -14.65 -6.63 -10.92
CA GLY A 127 -14.84 -5.86 -9.71
C GLY A 127 -14.77 -4.37 -10.00
N LEU A 128 -15.47 -3.56 -9.23
CA LEU A 128 -15.45 -2.10 -9.33
C LEU A 128 -15.50 -1.49 -7.94
N SER A 129 -14.64 -0.52 -7.71
CA SER A 129 -14.65 0.35 -6.52
C SER A 129 -14.63 1.81 -6.95
N VAL A 130 -15.37 2.65 -6.23
CA VAL A 130 -15.33 4.11 -6.34
C VAL A 130 -14.55 4.65 -5.14
N ILE A 131 -13.62 5.54 -5.39
CA ILE A 131 -12.70 6.05 -4.37
C ILE A 131 -12.75 7.57 -4.38
N VAL A 132 -12.93 8.15 -3.20
CA VAL A 132 -12.75 9.59 -2.96
C VAL A 132 -11.72 9.75 -1.86
N ALA A 133 -10.80 10.70 -2.04
CA ALA A 133 -9.78 10.98 -1.06
C ALA A 133 -9.47 12.48 -1.02
N VAL A 134 -8.83 12.91 0.06
CA VAL A 134 -8.24 14.23 0.19
C VAL A 134 -6.93 14.11 0.96
N GLU A 135 -5.85 14.58 0.35
CA GLU A 135 -4.56 14.77 0.99
C GLU A 135 -4.45 16.21 1.52
N GLY A 136 -3.78 16.38 2.64
CA GLY A 136 -3.33 17.67 3.14
C GLY A 136 -1.89 17.57 3.61
N VAL A 137 -1.07 18.53 3.20
CA VAL A 137 0.34 18.64 3.55
C VAL A 137 0.51 19.22 4.95
N ASP A 138 1.69 19.00 5.57
CA ASP A 138 2.05 19.46 6.91
C ASP A 138 0.99 19.16 7.98
N ASN A 139 0.71 17.85 8.14
CA ASN A 139 -0.30 17.33 9.07
C ASN A 139 -1.73 17.85 8.78
N PHE A 140 -2.11 17.85 7.51
CA PHE A 140 -3.43 18.25 7.04
C PHE A 140 -3.76 19.74 7.28
N SER A 141 -2.75 20.61 7.20
CA SER A 141 -2.91 22.04 7.47
C SER A 141 -2.99 22.91 6.22
N GLN A 142 -2.48 22.44 5.08
CA GLN A 142 -2.37 23.22 3.84
C GLN A 142 -2.29 22.34 2.59
N ASP A 143 -2.35 22.99 1.40
CA ASP A 143 -2.23 22.38 0.07
C ASP A 143 -3.10 21.12 -0.11
N PHE A 144 -4.38 21.28 0.14
CA PHE A 144 -5.33 20.19 -0.01
C PHE A 144 -5.43 19.73 -1.46
N ALA A 145 -5.32 18.42 -1.65
CA ALA A 145 -5.41 17.74 -2.93
C ALA A 145 -6.53 16.69 -2.92
N PRO A 146 -7.78 17.07 -3.22
CA PRO A 146 -8.87 16.11 -3.38
C PRO A 146 -8.67 15.25 -4.63
N ALA A 147 -9.00 13.97 -4.50
CA ALA A 147 -8.91 12.96 -5.53
C ALA A 147 -10.23 12.21 -5.70
N LEU A 148 -10.55 11.88 -6.93
CA LEU A 148 -11.67 11.01 -7.31
C LEU A 148 -11.14 9.95 -8.27
N GLY A 149 -11.44 8.69 -8.00
CA GLY A 149 -11.00 7.61 -8.85
C GLY A 149 -11.89 6.38 -8.81
N LEU A 150 -11.56 5.46 -9.70
CA LEU A 150 -12.15 4.14 -9.77
C LEU A 150 -11.04 3.10 -9.70
N SER A 151 -11.34 1.94 -9.13
CA SER A 151 -10.54 0.74 -9.32
C SER A 151 -11.40 -0.31 -10.01
N VAL A 152 -10.91 -0.83 -11.12
CA VAL A 152 -11.56 -1.89 -11.90
C VAL A 152 -10.63 -3.08 -11.89
N SER A 153 -11.13 -4.24 -11.47
CA SER A 153 -10.33 -5.47 -11.43
C SER A 153 -10.93 -6.60 -12.22
N ARG A 154 -10.04 -7.50 -12.62
CA ARG A 154 -10.42 -8.83 -13.12
C ARG A 154 -9.47 -9.88 -12.58
N THR A 155 -10.02 -10.91 -11.97
CA THR A 155 -9.28 -12.08 -11.53
C THR A 155 -9.37 -13.20 -12.55
N PHE A 156 -8.28 -13.93 -12.76
CA PHE A 156 -8.15 -15.07 -13.68
C PHE A 156 -7.94 -16.34 -12.86
N GLY A 157 -9.04 -16.94 -12.45
CA GLY A 157 -9.03 -18.11 -11.58
C GLY A 157 -8.31 -17.84 -10.25
N ARG A 158 -7.36 -18.71 -9.91
CA ARG A 158 -6.52 -18.58 -8.72
C ARG A 158 -5.08 -18.13 -9.03
N VAL A 159 -4.85 -17.62 -10.25
CA VAL A 159 -3.48 -17.41 -10.76
C VAL A 159 -3.11 -15.94 -10.81
N ALA A 160 -4.01 -15.09 -11.30
CA ALA A 160 -3.68 -13.68 -11.52
C ALA A 160 -4.86 -12.74 -11.25
N ALA A 161 -4.56 -11.50 -10.88
CA ALA A 161 -5.48 -10.39 -10.86
C ALA A 161 -4.85 -9.20 -11.58
N VAL A 162 -5.65 -8.45 -12.32
CA VAL A 162 -5.24 -7.21 -12.99
C VAL A 162 -6.16 -6.08 -12.58
N TYR A 163 -5.62 -4.87 -12.56
CA TYR A 163 -6.31 -3.66 -12.11
C TYR A 163 -6.06 -2.53 -13.09
N VAL A 164 -7.08 -1.67 -13.25
CA VAL A 164 -7.00 -0.43 -14.00
C VAL A 164 -7.69 0.64 -13.16
N ASP A 165 -6.94 1.67 -12.80
CA ASP A 165 -7.29 2.65 -11.78
C ASP A 165 -7.20 4.07 -12.35
N PRO A 166 -8.24 4.57 -13.08
CA PRO A 166 -8.30 5.96 -13.49
C PRO A 166 -8.59 6.86 -12.30
N PHE A 167 -7.78 7.92 -12.16
CA PHE A 167 -7.91 8.95 -11.13
C PHE A 167 -7.79 10.34 -11.70
N PHE A 168 -8.51 11.26 -11.10
CA PHE A 168 -8.30 12.70 -11.20
C PHE A 168 -7.94 13.25 -9.82
N VAL A 169 -6.85 14.02 -9.77
CA VAL A 169 -6.37 14.68 -8.56
C VAL A 169 -6.30 16.18 -8.81
N HIS A 170 -7.06 16.93 -8.06
CA HIS A 170 -6.98 18.39 -8.04
C HIS A 170 -5.79 18.83 -7.18
N ASN A 171 -5.08 19.88 -7.61
CA ASN A 171 -3.96 20.45 -6.87
C ASN A 171 -2.84 19.46 -6.49
N SER A 172 -2.52 18.51 -7.39
CA SER A 172 -1.54 17.46 -7.15
C SER A 172 -0.08 17.93 -7.01
N ALA A 173 0.24 19.16 -7.41
CA ALA A 173 1.62 19.65 -7.47
C ALA A 173 2.30 19.81 -6.11
N GLY A 174 1.54 19.97 -5.02
CA GLY A 174 2.08 20.10 -3.66
C GLY A 174 2.86 21.41 -3.41
N LEU A 175 3.48 21.49 -2.25
CA LEU A 175 4.33 22.62 -1.84
C LEU A 175 5.64 22.65 -2.64
N GLY A 176 6.08 23.86 -3.00
CA GLY A 176 7.43 24.10 -3.51
C GLY A 176 7.69 23.72 -4.96
N PHE A 177 6.73 23.14 -5.68
CA PHE A 177 6.89 22.89 -7.11
C PHE A 177 6.42 24.10 -7.91
N PRO A 178 7.33 24.73 -8.71
CA PRO A 178 6.93 25.81 -9.60
C PRO A 178 5.97 25.27 -10.65
N THR A 179 4.75 25.71 -10.61
CA THR A 179 3.72 25.32 -11.60
C THR A 179 3.53 26.41 -12.60
N VAL A 180 3.76 26.11 -13.87
CA VAL A 180 3.29 26.89 -15.00
C VAL A 180 2.09 26.16 -15.59
N GLY A 181 0.92 26.72 -15.44
CA GLY A 181 -0.34 26.11 -15.93
C GLY A 181 -1.16 25.42 -14.85
N THR A 182 -1.77 24.29 -15.21
CA THR A 182 -2.64 23.54 -14.28
C THR A 182 -1.86 22.80 -13.21
N ARG A 183 -2.43 22.74 -12.02
CA ARG A 183 -1.93 21.90 -10.89
C ARG A 183 -2.65 20.56 -10.80
N ASP A 184 -3.62 20.32 -11.66
CA ASP A 184 -4.44 19.12 -11.67
C ASP A 184 -3.79 18.03 -12.51
N THR A 185 -3.97 16.76 -12.11
CA THR A 185 -3.44 15.62 -12.83
C THR A 185 -4.49 14.54 -13.02
N GLY A 186 -4.61 14.05 -14.25
CA GLY A 186 -5.29 12.79 -14.56
C GLY A 186 -4.26 11.69 -14.78
N PHE A 187 -4.43 10.53 -14.13
CA PHE A 187 -3.62 9.34 -14.37
C PHE A 187 -4.48 8.09 -14.52
N ILE A 188 -3.91 7.05 -15.13
CA ILE A 188 -4.50 5.72 -15.22
C ILE A 188 -3.50 4.74 -14.63
N GLY A 189 -3.67 4.36 -13.37
CA GLY A 189 -2.92 3.29 -12.77
C GLY A 189 -3.22 1.97 -13.46
N VAL A 190 -2.20 1.17 -13.72
CA VAL A 190 -2.34 -0.21 -14.20
C VAL A 190 -1.44 -1.10 -13.37
N GLY A 191 -1.96 -2.24 -12.95
CA GLY A 191 -1.17 -3.13 -12.13
C GLY A 191 -1.71 -4.54 -12.09
N GLY A 192 -0.97 -5.41 -11.43
CA GLY A 192 -1.39 -6.80 -11.33
C GLY A 192 -0.60 -7.59 -10.31
N ARG A 193 -1.14 -8.77 -10.09
CA ARG A 193 -0.66 -9.75 -9.14
C ARG A 193 -0.66 -11.12 -9.79
N LEU A 194 0.46 -11.82 -9.72
CA LEU A 194 0.63 -13.17 -10.25
C LEU A 194 1.02 -14.11 -9.10
N ARG A 195 0.21 -15.11 -8.82
CA ARG A 195 0.48 -16.12 -7.82
C ARG A 195 1.53 -17.11 -8.32
N VAL A 196 2.66 -17.21 -7.63
CA VAL A 196 3.75 -18.15 -7.93
C VAL A 196 3.58 -19.43 -7.12
N ARG A 197 3.21 -19.30 -5.86
CA ARG A 197 2.95 -20.40 -4.92
C ARG A 197 1.83 -19.99 -3.95
N VAL A 198 1.43 -20.91 -3.09
CA VAL A 198 0.54 -20.63 -1.97
C VAL A 198 1.11 -19.48 -1.14
N GLY A 199 0.35 -18.39 -1.01
CA GLY A 199 0.74 -17.20 -0.28
C GLY A 199 1.96 -16.44 -0.81
N LEU A 200 2.44 -16.71 -2.05
CA LEU A 200 3.56 -16.00 -2.68
C LEU A 200 3.15 -15.44 -4.05
N PHE A 201 3.33 -14.13 -4.22
CA PHE A 201 2.92 -13.41 -5.41
C PHE A 201 4.06 -12.56 -5.96
N LEU A 202 4.07 -12.39 -7.29
CA LEU A 202 4.76 -11.29 -7.95
C LEU A 202 3.75 -10.17 -8.16
N VAL A 203 4.15 -8.95 -7.89
CA VAL A 203 3.31 -7.76 -8.02
C VAL A 203 4.02 -6.70 -8.86
N GLY A 204 3.24 -5.91 -9.57
CA GLY A 204 3.79 -4.80 -10.34
C GLY A 204 2.70 -3.81 -10.73
N GLU A 205 3.09 -2.55 -10.83
CA GLU A 205 2.21 -1.45 -11.18
C GLU A 205 2.95 -0.35 -11.93
N ALA A 206 2.20 0.42 -12.71
CA ALA A 206 2.66 1.64 -13.36
C ALA A 206 1.53 2.68 -13.35
N VAL A 207 1.90 3.97 -13.25
CA VAL A 207 0.98 5.09 -13.12
C VAL A 207 1.26 6.12 -14.22
N PRO A 208 0.91 5.83 -15.48
CA PRO A 208 1.01 6.80 -16.56
C PRO A 208 0.03 7.96 -16.34
N ARG A 209 0.55 9.17 -16.40
CA ARG A 209 -0.26 10.40 -16.30
C ARG A 209 -0.73 10.79 -17.71
N VAL A 210 -2.03 10.89 -17.86
CA VAL A 210 -2.68 11.10 -19.16
C VAL A 210 -3.06 12.56 -19.42
N GLY A 211 -3.04 13.41 -18.40
CA GLY A 211 -3.39 14.83 -18.55
C GLY A 211 -2.93 15.68 -17.37
N GLY A 212 -2.88 17.00 -17.60
CA GLY A 212 -2.57 17.99 -16.56
C GLY A 212 -1.10 18.13 -16.21
N TYR A 213 -0.80 18.36 -14.94
CA TYR A 213 0.55 18.49 -14.41
C TYR A 213 1.28 17.14 -14.44
N ARG A 214 2.40 17.06 -15.13
CA ARG A 214 3.13 15.81 -15.39
C ARG A 214 4.64 15.97 -15.28
N PRO A 215 5.17 16.35 -14.12
CA PRO A 215 6.62 16.42 -13.93
C PRO A 215 7.24 15.01 -13.83
N GLY A 216 8.53 14.90 -14.08
CA GLY A 216 9.28 13.65 -13.94
C GLY A 216 8.83 12.54 -14.89
N GLU A 217 9.05 11.30 -14.47
CA GLU A 217 8.76 10.09 -15.24
C GLU A 217 7.43 9.44 -14.81
N THR A 218 6.94 8.49 -15.62
CA THR A 218 5.88 7.59 -15.19
C THR A 218 6.34 6.83 -13.93
N GLN A 219 5.54 6.89 -12.87
CA GLN A 219 5.81 6.10 -11.68
C GLN A 219 5.55 4.61 -11.96
N TYR A 220 6.43 3.74 -11.48
CA TYR A 220 6.24 2.30 -11.50
C TYR A 220 6.85 1.67 -10.25
N ALA A 221 6.32 0.51 -9.89
CA ALA A 221 6.88 -0.33 -8.84
C ALA A 221 6.65 -1.82 -9.17
N PHE A 222 7.51 -2.68 -8.65
CA PHE A 222 7.39 -4.13 -8.76
C PHE A 222 7.98 -4.80 -7.52
N GLY A 223 7.54 -6.02 -7.22
CA GLY A 223 8.01 -6.67 -6.02
C GLY A 223 7.53 -8.10 -5.85
N ILE A 224 7.87 -8.63 -4.69
CA ILE A 224 7.46 -9.96 -4.21
C ILE A 224 6.63 -9.76 -2.94
N GLU A 225 5.49 -10.40 -2.91
CA GLU A 225 4.55 -10.35 -1.79
C GLU A 225 4.39 -11.74 -1.19
N LYS A 226 4.53 -11.85 0.13
CA LYS A 226 4.28 -13.06 0.90
C LYS A 226 3.16 -12.79 1.88
N ARG A 227 2.14 -13.63 1.81
CA ARG A 227 1.05 -13.67 2.75
C ARG A 227 1.21 -14.83 3.72
N TYR A 228 0.92 -14.59 4.99
CA TYR A 228 0.87 -15.60 6.04
C TYR A 228 -0.15 -15.21 7.12
N GLY A 229 -1.21 -15.99 7.25
CA GLY A 229 -2.32 -15.67 8.14
C GLY A 229 -2.92 -14.29 7.79
N GLY A 230 -3.18 -13.45 8.78
CA GLY A 230 -3.64 -12.08 8.58
C GLY A 230 -2.56 -11.07 8.21
N HIS A 231 -1.32 -11.50 7.92
CA HIS A 231 -0.21 -10.62 7.57
C HIS A 231 0.09 -10.66 6.08
N VAL A 232 0.52 -9.52 5.54
CA VAL A 232 1.12 -9.40 4.22
C VAL A 232 2.49 -8.74 4.39
N PHE A 233 3.51 -9.35 3.76
CA PHE A 233 4.88 -8.85 3.70
C PHE A 233 5.24 -8.66 2.24
N GLN A 234 5.69 -7.47 1.88
CA GLN A 234 6.04 -7.16 0.50
C GLN A 234 7.40 -6.48 0.48
N LEU A 235 8.32 -7.01 -0.34
CA LEU A 235 9.56 -6.35 -0.74
C LEU A 235 9.36 -5.80 -2.13
N ASN A 236 9.58 -4.52 -2.32
CA ASN A 236 9.33 -3.86 -3.58
C ASN A 236 10.46 -2.92 -4.00
N PHE A 237 10.49 -2.62 -5.30
CA PHE A 237 11.37 -1.67 -5.95
C PHE A 237 10.53 -0.74 -6.81
N GLY A 238 10.83 0.55 -6.79
CA GLY A 238 10.09 1.53 -7.57
C GLY A 238 10.91 2.79 -7.83
N ASN A 239 10.45 3.61 -8.76
CA ASN A 239 11.12 4.85 -9.13
C ASN A 239 10.58 6.07 -8.38
N SER A 240 9.86 5.87 -7.29
CA SER A 240 9.41 6.93 -6.40
C SER A 240 9.68 6.54 -4.94
N ILE A 241 10.18 7.48 -4.17
CA ILE A 241 10.30 7.34 -2.71
C ILE A 241 8.97 7.66 -2.00
N GLY A 242 8.03 8.32 -2.70
CA GLY A 242 6.64 8.52 -2.30
C GLY A 242 5.70 7.54 -3.02
N GLY A 243 4.42 7.86 -3.06
CA GLY A 243 3.38 7.05 -3.73
C GLY A 243 2.35 6.49 -2.77
N GLU A 244 2.42 6.88 -1.51
CA GLU A 244 1.53 6.41 -0.47
C GLU A 244 0.14 7.09 -0.50
N THR A 245 0.03 8.21 -1.22
CA THR A 245 -1.20 8.96 -1.42
C THR A 245 -1.49 9.16 -2.90
N TYR A 246 -2.73 9.46 -3.28
CA TYR A 246 -3.08 9.66 -4.70
C TYR A 246 -2.44 10.92 -5.28
N ALA A 247 -2.21 11.96 -4.47
CA ALA A 247 -1.48 13.13 -4.93
C ALA A 247 0.00 12.83 -5.18
N GLN A 248 0.64 12.01 -4.34
CA GLN A 248 2.02 11.54 -4.58
C GLN A 248 2.10 10.67 -5.84
N LEU A 249 1.15 9.79 -6.08
CA LEU A 249 1.04 9.01 -7.34
C LEU A 249 0.91 9.93 -8.56
N ALA A 250 0.11 10.97 -8.45
CA ALA A 250 -0.08 11.97 -9.52
C ALA A 250 1.20 12.78 -9.81
N ARG A 251 2.07 12.99 -8.81
CA ARG A 251 3.37 13.67 -8.99
C ARG A 251 4.34 12.87 -9.84
N GLY A 252 4.21 11.54 -9.89
CA GLY A 252 5.03 10.64 -10.72
C GLY A 252 6.33 10.21 -10.06
N GLY A 253 7.23 9.65 -10.88
CA GLY A 253 8.51 9.09 -10.44
C GLY A 253 9.72 9.89 -10.88
N ALA A 254 10.89 9.45 -10.42
CA ALA A 254 12.21 9.99 -10.73
C ALA A 254 13.01 9.00 -11.61
N PRO A 255 14.13 9.42 -12.25
CA PRO A 255 15.05 8.52 -12.94
C PRO A 255 15.94 7.74 -11.96
N SER A 256 15.37 7.24 -10.88
CA SER A 256 16.00 6.53 -9.78
C SER A 256 15.30 5.20 -9.53
N LEU A 257 15.90 4.32 -8.74
CA LEU A 257 15.28 3.08 -8.30
C LEU A 257 15.50 2.91 -6.80
N PHE A 258 14.45 2.90 -6.04
CA PHE A 258 14.45 2.78 -4.59
C PHE A 258 13.93 1.41 -4.18
N MET A 259 14.47 0.86 -3.09
CA MET A 259 13.93 -0.31 -2.42
C MET A 259 12.92 0.12 -1.36
N GLY A 260 11.94 -0.72 -1.10
CA GLY A 260 11.00 -0.53 -0.01
C GLY A 260 10.35 -1.83 0.44
N PHE A 261 9.61 -1.75 1.52
CA PHE A 261 8.75 -2.83 1.97
C PHE A 261 7.39 -2.31 2.45
N ASN A 262 6.38 -3.16 2.34
CA ASN A 262 5.07 -2.95 2.94
C ASN A 262 4.81 -4.10 3.92
N LEU A 263 4.27 -3.76 5.09
CA LEU A 263 3.80 -4.70 6.09
C LEU A 263 2.35 -4.41 6.39
N GLU A 264 1.51 -5.43 6.33
CA GLU A 264 0.10 -5.27 6.65
C GLU A 264 -0.37 -6.28 7.67
N ARG A 265 -1.36 -5.86 8.45
CA ARG A 265 -2.06 -6.70 9.41
C ARG A 265 -3.56 -6.50 9.29
N LYS A 266 -4.27 -7.58 9.01
CA LYS A 266 -5.73 -7.64 8.94
C LYS A 266 -6.29 -8.07 10.30
N PHE A 267 -7.37 -7.42 10.70
CA PHE A 267 -8.08 -7.64 11.96
C PHE A 267 -9.54 -7.98 11.67
N PHE A 268 -9.78 -9.21 11.24
CA PHE A 268 -11.12 -9.80 11.03
C PHE A 268 -11.04 -11.30 10.81
#